data_524f8f60ba257854c661706bdd78235a
#
_entry.id   524f8f60ba257854c661706bdd78235a
#
_cell.length_a   1.000
_cell.length_b   1.000
_cell.length_c   1.000
_cell.angle_alpha   90.00
_cell.angle_beta   90.00
_cell.angle_gamma   90.00
#
_symmetry.space_group_name_H-M   'P 1'
#
loop_
_entity.id
_entity.type
_entity.pdbx_description
1 polymer ?
#
loop_
_entity_poly.entity_id
_entity_poly.type
_entity_poly.pdbx_seq_one_letter_code
_entity_poly.pdbx_strand_id
1 'polypeptide(L)'
;MVQQLGQLPMGWLLTALLVFVVTTGFSVGRIRAERYLVSGGHKFHSRGNYHGYYVAMWGLLPTLLIAAVYVLFSQTAVFGLLNSELPEGFHTLSKAELQSYLEAVAGAAKTGGYAGADRIFATVTSRFLELSGSLKAATLAAMILSAIGGIAYARRKVAPDFRARLKVERGAEAFLFLCAAIAIATTVGIVASLLYESLRFFAQVPVTDFLFGTRWNAQTSAEFGALPLFFGTFMIALIAMFVAAPIGLFAAIYLSEYASVRTRRYMKPLLEMLAGIPTVVYGFFALLVIAPGVRAAALGINSLLINIGVTSEPFLAAQPTSALAAGLVMGVMVIPFVSSLSDDVINAVPQTLRDAAFAMGATKSETIKQI
;
A
#
# COMPACT_ATOMS: atom_id res chain seq x y z
N MET A 1 -0.59 -36.11 12.72
CA MET A 1 0.35 -35.00 12.97
C MET A 1 0.71 -34.26 11.68
N VAL A 2 1.19 -34.93 10.61
CA VAL A 2 1.55 -34.28 9.33
C VAL A 2 0.35 -33.63 8.64
N GLN A 3 -0.80 -34.30 8.59
CA GLN A 3 -2.06 -33.75 8.04
C GLN A 3 -2.54 -32.52 8.81
N GLN A 4 -2.40 -32.51 10.13
CA GLN A 4 -2.74 -31.35 10.95
C GLN A 4 -1.82 -30.13 10.66
N LEU A 5 -0.53 -30.38 10.43
CA LEU A 5 0.40 -29.34 9.95
C LEU A 5 -0.02 -28.78 8.58
N GLY A 6 -0.58 -29.64 7.70
CA GLY A 6 -1.12 -29.22 6.41
C GLY A 6 -2.23 -28.16 6.51
N GLN A 7 -3.03 -28.19 7.56
CA GLN A 7 -4.13 -27.23 7.79
C GLN A 7 -3.70 -25.93 8.47
N LEU A 8 -2.53 -25.89 9.15
CA LEU A 8 -2.10 -24.70 9.86
C LEU A 8 -1.71 -23.55 8.91
N PRO A 9 -2.11 -22.31 9.24
CA PRO A 9 -1.72 -21.14 8.46
C PRO A 9 -0.21 -20.89 8.60
N MET A 10 0.54 -21.20 7.53
CA MET A 10 2.01 -21.13 7.51
C MET A 10 2.56 -19.72 7.79
N GLY A 11 1.80 -18.68 7.43
CA GLY A 11 2.23 -17.28 7.62
C GLY A 11 2.63 -16.96 9.06
N TRP A 12 1.81 -17.34 10.04
CA TRP A 12 2.12 -17.11 11.46
C TRP A 12 3.34 -17.89 11.95
N LEU A 13 3.51 -19.12 11.48
CA LEU A 13 4.70 -19.94 11.84
C LEU A 13 5.98 -19.34 11.27
N LEU A 14 5.95 -18.88 10.02
CA LEU A 14 7.10 -18.22 9.38
C LEU A 14 7.46 -16.92 10.11
N THR A 15 6.48 -16.05 10.37
CA THR A 15 6.75 -14.79 11.07
C THR A 15 7.26 -15.01 12.49
N ALA A 16 6.64 -15.91 13.25
CA ALA A 16 7.08 -16.24 14.60
C ALA A 16 8.53 -16.79 14.61
N LEU A 17 8.84 -17.70 13.69
CA LEU A 17 10.20 -18.25 13.57
C LEU A 17 11.23 -17.18 13.17
N LEU A 18 10.92 -16.30 12.22
CA LEU A 18 11.81 -15.21 11.83
C LEU A 18 12.07 -14.24 12.99
N VAL A 19 11.03 -13.85 13.73
CA VAL A 19 11.19 -13.01 14.93
C VAL A 19 12.04 -13.71 15.99
N PHE A 20 11.82 -15.00 16.22
CA PHE A 20 12.61 -15.79 17.16
C PHE A 20 14.08 -15.88 16.74
N VAL A 21 14.36 -16.09 15.46
CA VAL A 21 15.73 -16.15 14.92
C VAL A 21 16.46 -14.81 15.10
N VAL A 22 15.77 -13.69 14.81
CA VAL A 22 16.35 -12.34 14.98
C VAL A 22 16.64 -12.05 16.44
N THR A 23 15.69 -12.27 17.33
CA THR A 23 15.86 -12.00 18.77
C THR A 23 16.95 -12.89 19.40
N THR A 24 16.96 -14.17 19.06
CA THR A 24 17.97 -15.12 19.53
C THR A 24 19.36 -14.78 18.98
N GLY A 25 19.46 -14.52 17.67
CA GLY A 25 20.71 -14.14 17.03
C GLY A 25 21.30 -12.85 17.61
N PHE A 26 20.44 -11.83 17.81
CA PHE A 26 20.86 -10.58 18.43
C PHE A 26 21.37 -10.79 19.86
N SER A 27 20.62 -11.54 20.68
CA SER A 27 21.00 -11.83 22.07
C SER A 27 22.30 -12.60 22.16
N VAL A 28 22.48 -13.64 21.35
CA VAL A 28 23.71 -14.45 21.29
C VAL A 28 24.93 -13.61 20.90
N GLY A 29 24.79 -12.74 19.89
CA GLY A 29 25.87 -11.86 19.44
C GLY A 29 26.24 -10.82 20.48
N ARG A 30 25.25 -10.18 21.11
CA ARG A 30 25.45 -9.18 22.16
C ARG A 30 26.06 -9.76 23.42
N ILE A 31 25.54 -10.87 23.95
CA ILE A 31 26.06 -11.53 25.15
C ILE A 31 27.52 -11.96 24.93
N ARG A 32 27.86 -12.50 23.75
CA ARG A 32 29.26 -12.86 23.45
C ARG A 32 30.17 -11.63 23.44
N ALA A 33 29.74 -10.51 22.87
CA ALA A 33 30.51 -9.27 22.88
C ALA A 33 30.70 -8.74 24.33
N GLU A 34 29.66 -8.75 25.14
CA GLU A 34 29.69 -8.31 26.54
C GLU A 34 30.64 -9.17 27.39
N ARG A 35 30.69 -10.49 27.18
CA ARG A 35 31.63 -11.39 27.87
C ARG A 35 33.12 -11.02 27.63
N TYR A 36 33.48 -10.63 26.41
CA TYR A 36 34.83 -10.16 26.11
C TYR A 36 35.17 -8.83 26.79
N LEU A 37 34.21 -7.93 26.98
CA LEU A 37 34.37 -6.68 27.71
C LEU A 37 34.69 -6.92 29.20
N VAL A 38 34.01 -7.89 29.81
CA VAL A 38 34.17 -8.20 31.23
C VAL A 38 35.49 -8.97 31.50
N SER A 39 35.86 -9.88 30.58
CA SER A 39 36.99 -10.81 30.81
C SER A 39 38.38 -10.26 30.45
N GLY A 40 38.49 -9.14 29.70
CA GLY A 40 39.80 -8.76 29.18
C GLY A 40 40.11 -7.26 29.07
N GLY A 41 39.24 -6.35 29.47
CA GLY A 41 39.50 -4.88 29.37
C GLY A 41 39.74 -4.36 27.95
N HIS A 42 39.53 -5.20 26.93
CA HIS A 42 39.74 -4.85 25.52
C HIS A 42 38.71 -3.84 25.03
N LYS A 43 39.18 -2.74 24.46
CA LYS A 43 38.30 -1.77 23.77
C LYS A 43 37.83 -2.40 22.48
N PHE A 44 36.49 -2.61 22.35
CA PHE A 44 35.88 -3.05 21.12
C PHE A 44 35.91 -1.93 20.06
N HIS A 45 36.20 -2.29 18.81
CA HIS A 45 36.11 -1.40 17.67
C HIS A 45 34.65 -0.96 17.41
N SER A 46 33.68 -1.84 17.68
CA SER A 46 32.25 -1.61 17.46
C SER A 46 31.45 -1.85 18.74
N ARG A 47 30.37 -1.08 18.99
CA ARG A 47 29.48 -1.28 20.14
C ARG A 47 28.89 -2.70 20.12
N GLY A 48 28.62 -3.28 21.28
CA GLY A 48 28.10 -4.65 21.44
C GLY A 48 26.81 -4.93 20.62
N ASN A 49 25.95 -3.94 20.47
CA ASN A 49 24.73 -4.07 19.67
C ASN A 49 25.00 -4.41 18.19
N TYR A 50 26.08 -3.87 17.57
CA TYR A 50 26.42 -4.19 16.19
C TYR A 50 26.84 -5.65 16.01
N HIS A 51 27.44 -6.26 17.02
CA HIS A 51 27.74 -7.69 17.03
C HIS A 51 26.44 -8.51 17.10
N GLY A 52 25.45 -8.05 17.89
CA GLY A 52 24.09 -8.60 17.89
C GLY A 52 23.44 -8.56 16.52
N TYR A 53 23.41 -7.38 15.89
CA TYR A 53 22.85 -7.22 14.53
C TYR A 53 23.57 -8.07 13.49
N TYR A 54 24.88 -8.19 13.57
CA TYR A 54 25.65 -9.05 12.65
C TYR A 54 25.25 -10.52 12.76
N VAL A 55 25.12 -11.05 13.99
CA VAL A 55 24.72 -12.45 14.22
C VAL A 55 23.27 -12.67 13.81
N ALA A 56 22.38 -11.72 14.13
CA ALA A 56 20.97 -11.77 13.70
C ALA A 56 20.83 -11.78 12.17
N MET A 57 21.60 -10.97 11.46
CA MET A 57 21.60 -10.90 10.00
C MET A 57 21.98 -12.24 9.36
N TRP A 58 23.03 -12.91 9.87
CA TRP A 58 23.48 -14.21 9.36
C TRP A 58 22.50 -15.35 9.71
N GLY A 59 21.75 -15.23 10.79
CA GLY A 59 20.64 -16.13 11.07
C GLY A 59 19.42 -15.88 10.19
N LEU A 60 19.11 -14.58 9.96
CA LEU A 60 17.91 -14.17 9.25
C LEU A 60 17.99 -14.41 7.73
N LEU A 61 19.11 -14.01 7.08
CA LEU A 61 19.20 -14.01 5.61
C LEU A 61 18.93 -15.40 4.98
N PRO A 62 19.60 -16.50 5.40
CA PRO A 62 19.35 -17.81 4.81
C PRO A 62 17.95 -18.33 5.16
N THR A 63 17.45 -18.03 6.35
CA THR A 63 16.08 -18.41 6.77
C THR A 63 15.02 -17.69 5.95
N LEU A 64 15.22 -16.39 5.69
CA LEU A 64 14.32 -15.59 4.86
C LEU A 64 14.31 -16.08 3.40
N LEU A 65 15.48 -16.47 2.88
CA LEU A 65 15.58 -17.03 1.52
C LEU A 65 14.78 -18.33 1.41
N ILE A 66 14.90 -19.24 2.38
CA ILE A 66 14.14 -20.48 2.40
C ILE A 66 12.64 -20.21 2.51
N ALA A 67 12.24 -19.25 3.37
CA ALA A 67 10.84 -18.82 3.48
C ALA A 67 10.31 -18.24 2.17
N ALA A 68 11.08 -17.40 1.48
CA ALA A 68 10.71 -16.81 0.19
C ALA A 68 10.54 -17.89 -0.89
N VAL A 69 11.47 -18.85 -0.98
CA VAL A 69 11.36 -19.98 -1.92
C VAL A 69 10.10 -20.80 -1.62
N TYR A 70 9.82 -21.05 -0.35
CA TYR A 70 8.60 -21.77 0.03
C TYR A 70 7.33 -21.01 -0.39
N VAL A 71 7.25 -19.71 -0.10
CA VAL A 71 6.07 -18.90 -0.44
C VAL A 71 5.83 -18.84 -1.95
N LEU A 72 6.90 -18.73 -2.74
CA LEU A 72 6.81 -18.63 -4.19
C LEU A 72 6.51 -19.96 -4.88
N PHE A 73 7.07 -21.07 -4.39
CA PHE A 73 7.07 -22.33 -5.13
C PHE A 73 6.30 -23.49 -4.45
N SER A 74 5.83 -23.33 -3.21
CA SER A 74 5.20 -24.44 -2.48
C SER A 74 3.96 -25.00 -3.15
N GLN A 75 3.11 -24.16 -3.71
CA GLN A 75 1.88 -24.59 -4.39
C GLN A 75 2.21 -25.33 -5.69
N THR A 76 3.12 -24.81 -6.48
CA THR A 76 3.60 -25.45 -7.73
C THR A 76 4.27 -26.78 -7.44
N ALA A 77 5.09 -26.86 -6.39
CA ALA A 77 5.77 -28.08 -5.99
C ALA A 77 4.77 -29.17 -5.53
N VAL A 78 3.79 -28.79 -4.68
CA VAL A 78 2.77 -29.74 -4.22
C VAL A 78 1.89 -30.20 -5.37
N PHE A 79 1.48 -29.30 -6.27
CA PHE A 79 0.69 -29.66 -7.45
C PHE A 79 1.46 -30.56 -8.42
N GLY A 80 2.76 -30.30 -8.62
CA GLY A 80 3.63 -31.14 -9.44
C GLY A 80 3.75 -32.57 -8.89
N LEU A 81 3.97 -32.72 -7.58
CA LEU A 81 4.03 -34.02 -6.91
C LEU A 81 2.68 -34.73 -6.93
N LEU A 82 1.59 -34.02 -6.69
CA LEU A 82 0.25 -34.58 -6.69
C LEU A 82 -0.15 -35.08 -8.09
N ASN A 83 0.21 -34.31 -9.13
CA ASN A 83 -0.09 -34.66 -10.51
C ASN A 83 0.57 -36.01 -10.94
N SER A 84 1.77 -36.30 -10.43
CA SER A 84 2.45 -37.59 -10.70
C SER A 84 1.80 -38.80 -10.01
N GLU A 85 0.94 -38.58 -9.03
CA GLU A 85 0.24 -39.63 -8.26
C GLU A 85 -1.25 -39.75 -8.62
N LEU A 86 -1.77 -38.89 -9.56
CA LEU A 86 -3.17 -38.97 -9.98
C LEU A 86 -3.45 -40.20 -10.81
N PRO A 87 -4.69 -40.80 -10.71
CA PRO A 87 -5.13 -41.89 -11.55
C PRO A 87 -5.06 -41.58 -13.05
N GLU A 88 -4.86 -42.59 -13.91
CA GLU A 88 -4.68 -42.42 -15.36
C GLU A 88 -5.78 -41.57 -16.04
N GLY A 89 -7.02 -41.63 -15.54
CA GLY A 89 -8.14 -40.84 -16.08
C GLY A 89 -7.97 -39.34 -15.99
N PHE A 90 -7.09 -38.84 -15.12
CA PHE A 90 -6.83 -37.40 -15.01
C PHE A 90 -5.80 -36.89 -16.02
N HIS A 91 -4.99 -37.76 -16.60
CA HIS A 91 -3.99 -37.37 -17.62
C HIS A 91 -4.63 -37.04 -18.98
N THR A 92 -5.90 -37.33 -19.18
CA THR A 92 -6.68 -36.98 -20.39
C THR A 92 -7.30 -35.58 -20.31
N LEU A 93 -7.29 -34.93 -19.12
CA LEU A 93 -7.82 -33.59 -18.93
C LEU A 93 -6.92 -32.54 -19.57
N SER A 94 -7.53 -31.45 -20.03
CA SER A 94 -6.77 -30.27 -20.47
C SER A 94 -6.01 -29.66 -19.28
N LYS A 95 -4.92 -28.95 -19.56
CA LYS A 95 -4.14 -28.25 -18.50
C LYS A 95 -4.99 -27.32 -17.63
N ALA A 96 -5.98 -26.65 -18.23
CA ALA A 96 -6.87 -25.73 -17.53
C ALA A 96 -7.83 -26.47 -16.58
N GLU A 97 -8.41 -27.57 -17.03
CA GLU A 97 -9.31 -28.41 -16.20
C GLU A 97 -8.56 -29.06 -15.04
N LEU A 98 -7.35 -29.56 -15.29
CA LEU A 98 -6.51 -30.13 -14.25
C LEU A 98 -6.14 -29.07 -13.21
N GLN A 99 -5.77 -27.85 -13.64
CA GLN A 99 -5.44 -26.76 -12.72
C GLN A 99 -6.65 -26.37 -11.88
N SER A 100 -7.84 -26.22 -12.47
CA SER A 100 -9.07 -25.90 -11.74
C SER A 100 -9.43 -26.99 -10.71
N TYR A 101 -9.22 -28.26 -11.05
CA TYR A 101 -9.41 -29.37 -10.13
C TYR A 101 -8.45 -29.32 -8.94
N LEU A 102 -7.16 -29.08 -9.18
CA LEU A 102 -6.15 -28.96 -8.13
C LEU A 102 -6.39 -27.75 -7.22
N GLU A 103 -6.88 -26.64 -7.77
CA GLU A 103 -7.30 -25.46 -6.99
C GLU A 103 -8.53 -25.76 -6.12
N ALA A 104 -9.50 -26.52 -6.62
CA ALA A 104 -10.64 -26.99 -5.85
C ALA A 104 -10.21 -27.90 -4.69
N VAL A 105 -9.28 -28.85 -4.95
CA VAL A 105 -8.66 -29.69 -3.91
C VAL A 105 -7.97 -28.85 -2.84
N ALA A 106 -7.17 -27.86 -3.24
CA ALA A 106 -6.50 -26.96 -2.31
C ALA A 106 -7.49 -26.10 -1.50
N GLY A 107 -8.59 -25.69 -2.11
CA GLY A 107 -9.70 -24.98 -1.46
C GLY A 107 -10.40 -25.84 -0.41
N ALA A 108 -10.79 -27.04 -0.78
CA ALA A 108 -11.43 -28.02 0.10
C ALA A 108 -10.52 -28.43 1.28
N ALA A 109 -9.21 -28.56 1.03
CA ALA A 109 -8.23 -28.84 2.06
C ALA A 109 -8.16 -27.73 3.15
N LYS A 110 -8.36 -26.46 2.76
CA LYS A 110 -8.37 -25.32 3.71
C LYS A 110 -9.65 -25.23 4.52
N THR A 111 -10.80 -25.56 3.92
CA THR A 111 -12.12 -25.43 4.56
C THR A 111 -12.57 -26.69 5.30
N GLY A 112 -11.89 -27.83 5.09
CA GLY A 112 -12.30 -29.13 5.64
C GLY A 112 -13.55 -29.73 4.97
N GLY A 113 -14.05 -29.14 3.89
CA GLY A 113 -15.31 -29.48 3.22
C GLY A 113 -15.27 -30.71 2.30
N TYR A 114 -14.36 -31.66 2.52
CA TYR A 114 -14.21 -32.88 1.69
C TYR A 114 -14.80 -34.15 2.30
N ALA A 115 -15.32 -34.10 3.53
CA ALA A 115 -15.82 -35.28 4.24
C ALA A 115 -17.10 -35.90 3.63
N GLY A 116 -17.82 -35.20 2.75
CA GLY A 116 -18.99 -35.69 2.01
C GLY A 116 -18.81 -35.74 0.49
N ALA A 117 -17.58 -35.49 0.01
CA ALA A 117 -17.28 -35.47 -1.42
C ALA A 117 -17.08 -36.87 -2.00
N ASP A 118 -16.99 -36.95 -3.35
CA ASP A 118 -16.66 -38.16 -4.06
C ASP A 118 -15.37 -38.79 -3.49
N ARG A 119 -15.35 -40.12 -3.45
CA ARG A 119 -14.27 -40.91 -2.82
C ARG A 119 -12.89 -40.57 -3.41
N ILE A 120 -12.83 -40.31 -4.72
CA ILE A 120 -11.58 -39.94 -5.41
C ILE A 120 -11.13 -38.55 -4.92
N PHE A 121 -12.04 -37.61 -4.92
CA PHE A 121 -11.74 -36.23 -4.48
C PHE A 121 -11.28 -36.18 -3.01
N ALA A 122 -11.91 -36.93 -2.12
CA ALA A 122 -11.51 -37.04 -0.72
C ALA A 122 -10.11 -37.68 -0.57
N THR A 123 -9.79 -38.69 -1.35
CA THR A 123 -8.46 -39.33 -1.35
C THR A 123 -7.38 -38.39 -1.85
N VAL A 124 -7.62 -37.66 -2.95
CA VAL A 124 -6.69 -36.67 -3.50
C VAL A 124 -6.49 -35.52 -2.53
N THR A 125 -7.56 -35.06 -1.87
CA THR A 125 -7.47 -33.97 -0.87
C THR A 125 -6.69 -34.41 0.36
N SER A 126 -6.86 -35.63 0.85
CA SER A 126 -6.07 -36.14 1.98
C SER A 126 -4.59 -36.26 1.61
N ARG A 127 -4.29 -36.69 0.38
CA ARG A 127 -2.91 -36.76 -0.13
C ARG A 127 -2.27 -35.37 -0.30
N PHE A 128 -3.02 -34.39 -0.78
CA PHE A 128 -2.61 -32.99 -0.83
C PHE A 128 -2.22 -32.47 0.57
N LEU A 129 -3.01 -32.79 1.60
CA LEU A 129 -2.72 -32.39 2.99
C LEU A 129 -1.45 -33.06 3.52
N GLU A 130 -1.20 -34.31 3.17
CA GLU A 130 0.03 -35.02 3.55
C GLU A 130 1.26 -34.39 2.87
N LEU A 131 1.22 -34.18 1.56
CA LEU A 131 2.31 -33.56 0.81
C LEU A 131 2.57 -32.13 1.28
N SER A 132 1.51 -31.32 1.45
CA SER A 132 1.65 -29.97 1.96
C SER A 132 2.18 -29.92 3.39
N GLY A 133 1.75 -30.84 4.25
CA GLY A 133 2.23 -30.97 5.62
C GLY A 133 3.70 -31.40 5.69
N SER A 134 4.12 -32.35 4.87
CA SER A 134 5.51 -32.79 4.78
C SER A 134 6.43 -31.70 4.24
N LEU A 135 6.00 -30.97 3.21
CA LEU A 135 6.73 -29.82 2.68
C LEU A 135 6.87 -28.70 3.72
N LYS A 136 5.81 -28.38 4.47
CA LYS A 136 5.85 -27.42 5.59
C LYS A 136 6.85 -27.84 6.66
N ALA A 137 6.79 -29.11 7.08
CA ALA A 137 7.71 -29.66 8.09
C ALA A 137 9.18 -29.60 7.62
N ALA A 138 9.44 -30.00 6.39
CA ALA A 138 10.77 -29.96 5.78
C ALA A 138 11.31 -28.51 5.69
N THR A 139 10.45 -27.57 5.27
CA THR A 139 10.80 -26.14 5.20
C THR A 139 11.12 -25.57 6.58
N LEU A 140 10.31 -25.85 7.59
CA LEU A 140 10.56 -25.39 8.96
C LEU A 140 11.86 -25.98 9.52
N ALA A 141 12.13 -27.28 9.29
CA ALA A 141 13.37 -27.90 9.68
C ALA A 141 14.58 -27.27 8.97
N ALA A 142 14.50 -27.04 7.67
CA ALA A 142 15.55 -26.38 6.89
C ALA A 142 15.80 -24.94 7.39
N MET A 143 14.76 -24.18 7.72
CA MET A 143 14.85 -22.83 8.28
C MET A 143 15.55 -22.86 9.66
N ILE A 144 15.18 -23.78 10.54
CA ILE A 144 15.80 -23.93 11.86
C ILE A 144 17.28 -24.30 11.72
N LEU A 145 17.60 -25.27 10.88
CA LEU A 145 18.99 -25.70 10.64
C LEU A 145 19.84 -24.58 10.04
N SER A 146 19.29 -23.85 9.08
CA SER A 146 19.98 -22.71 8.46
C SER A 146 20.18 -21.56 9.47
N ALA A 147 19.20 -21.30 10.33
CA ALA A 147 19.31 -20.30 11.39
C ALA A 147 20.41 -20.67 12.40
N ILE A 148 20.40 -21.91 12.87
CA ILE A 148 21.44 -22.41 13.79
C ILE A 148 22.82 -22.33 13.14
N GLY A 149 22.96 -22.77 11.90
CA GLY A 149 24.20 -22.70 11.14
C GLY A 149 24.70 -21.27 10.96
N GLY A 150 23.82 -20.35 10.55
CA GLY A 150 24.12 -18.94 10.37
C GLY A 150 24.54 -18.25 11.68
N ILE A 151 23.78 -18.46 12.76
CA ILE A 151 24.10 -17.95 14.10
C ILE A 151 25.44 -18.51 14.61
N ALA A 152 25.67 -19.82 14.47
CA ALA A 152 26.90 -20.45 14.89
C ALA A 152 28.13 -19.93 14.12
N TYR A 153 28.01 -19.79 12.80
CA TYR A 153 29.03 -19.20 11.95
C TYR A 153 29.35 -17.76 12.35
N ALA A 154 28.34 -16.91 12.44
CA ALA A 154 28.53 -15.51 12.78
C ALA A 154 29.06 -15.32 14.20
N ARG A 155 28.58 -16.12 15.17
CA ARG A 155 29.07 -16.11 16.56
C ARG A 155 30.57 -16.38 16.63
N ARG A 156 31.11 -17.28 15.79
CA ARG A 156 32.57 -17.58 15.75
C ARG A 156 33.39 -16.36 15.30
N LYS A 157 32.83 -15.47 14.49
CA LYS A 157 33.46 -14.24 13.99
C LYS A 157 33.44 -13.07 14.99
N VAL A 158 32.62 -13.14 16.04
CA VAL A 158 32.57 -12.10 17.09
C VAL A 158 33.85 -12.12 17.90
N ALA A 159 34.69 -11.09 17.71
CA ALA A 159 35.97 -10.86 18.37
C ALA A 159 36.17 -9.36 18.64
N PRO A 160 37.05 -8.93 19.54
CA PRO A 160 37.33 -7.52 19.85
C PRO A 160 37.69 -6.67 18.62
N ASP A 161 38.52 -7.21 17.72
CA ASP A 161 39.02 -6.53 16.52
C ASP A 161 38.02 -6.59 15.34
N PHE A 162 36.92 -7.30 15.52
CA PHE A 162 35.94 -7.47 14.43
C PHE A 162 35.12 -6.21 14.19
N ARG A 163 35.22 -5.65 12.99
CA ARG A 163 34.50 -4.43 12.56
C ARG A 163 33.05 -4.72 12.24
N ALA A 164 32.26 -5.12 13.26
CA ALA A 164 30.87 -5.52 13.11
C ALA A 164 30.01 -4.40 12.49
N ARG A 165 30.24 -3.14 12.88
CA ARG A 165 29.50 -1.97 12.36
C ARG A 165 29.58 -1.89 10.85
N LEU A 166 30.78 -1.93 10.27
CA LEU A 166 30.96 -1.84 8.81
C LEU A 166 30.28 -2.98 8.05
N LYS A 167 30.25 -4.19 8.65
CA LYS A 167 29.59 -5.35 8.00
C LYS A 167 28.08 -5.23 8.03
N VAL A 168 27.52 -4.72 9.14
CA VAL A 168 26.08 -4.46 9.26
C VAL A 168 25.64 -3.33 8.34
N GLU A 169 26.41 -2.21 8.29
CA GLU A 169 26.14 -1.08 7.41
C GLU A 169 26.14 -1.51 5.94
N ARG A 170 27.17 -2.27 5.49
CA ARG A 170 27.17 -2.81 4.11
C ARG A 170 26.00 -3.74 3.81
N GLY A 171 25.60 -4.55 4.79
CA GLY A 171 24.43 -5.41 4.65
C GLY A 171 23.14 -4.60 4.51
N ALA A 172 22.99 -3.53 5.30
CA ALA A 172 21.87 -2.62 5.21
C ALA A 172 21.86 -1.84 3.87
N GLU A 173 23.02 -1.34 3.42
CA GLU A 173 23.19 -0.68 2.13
C GLU A 173 22.80 -1.61 0.97
N ALA A 174 23.29 -2.86 0.99
CA ALA A 174 22.94 -3.85 -0.04
C ALA A 174 21.43 -4.16 -0.05
N PHE A 175 20.82 -4.26 1.12
CA PHE A 175 19.37 -4.45 1.23
C PHE A 175 18.58 -3.26 0.70
N LEU A 176 18.97 -2.04 1.06
CA LEU A 176 18.32 -0.81 0.55
C LEU A 176 18.50 -0.67 -0.96
N PHE A 177 19.70 -1.00 -1.47
CA PHE A 177 19.96 -1.02 -2.91
C PHE A 177 19.04 -2.03 -3.63
N LEU A 178 18.89 -3.23 -3.08
CA LEU A 178 17.98 -4.25 -3.63
C LEU A 178 16.52 -3.76 -3.63
N CYS A 179 16.06 -3.16 -2.54
CA CYS A 179 14.72 -2.57 -2.47
C CYS A 179 14.53 -1.48 -3.54
N ALA A 180 15.51 -0.59 -3.70
CA ALA A 180 15.47 0.46 -4.71
C ALA A 180 15.46 -0.14 -6.14
N ALA A 181 16.29 -1.16 -6.39
CA ALA A 181 16.32 -1.85 -7.68
C ALA A 181 14.98 -2.52 -8.02
N ILE A 182 14.35 -3.19 -7.04
CA ILE A 182 13.03 -3.79 -7.20
C ILE A 182 11.97 -2.71 -7.48
N ALA A 183 12.00 -1.59 -6.77
CA ALA A 183 11.07 -0.48 -6.99
C ALA A 183 11.20 0.10 -8.41
N ILE A 184 12.44 0.32 -8.87
CA ILE A 184 12.71 0.78 -10.24
C ILE A 184 12.23 -0.25 -11.26
N ALA A 185 12.58 -1.53 -11.08
CA ALA A 185 12.17 -2.60 -11.99
C ALA A 185 10.64 -2.73 -12.05
N THR A 186 9.95 -2.60 -10.92
CA THR A 186 8.49 -2.59 -10.86
C THR A 186 7.90 -1.41 -11.63
N THR A 187 8.46 -0.21 -11.44
CA THR A 187 8.02 0.99 -12.17
C THR A 187 8.21 0.82 -13.69
N VAL A 188 9.37 0.33 -14.12
CA VAL A 188 9.63 0.03 -15.53
C VAL A 188 8.66 -1.04 -16.05
N GLY A 189 8.40 -2.08 -15.26
CA GLY A 189 7.45 -3.14 -15.60
C GLY A 189 6.02 -2.61 -15.79
N ILE A 190 5.57 -1.71 -14.90
CA ILE A 190 4.25 -1.06 -15.01
C ILE A 190 4.18 -0.24 -16.31
N VAL A 191 5.17 0.60 -16.57
CA VAL A 191 5.21 1.43 -17.80
C VAL A 191 5.23 0.55 -19.06
N ALA A 192 6.04 -0.50 -19.08
CA ALA A 192 6.11 -1.44 -20.19
C ALA A 192 4.79 -2.18 -20.41
N SER A 193 4.13 -2.62 -19.35
CA SER A 193 2.81 -3.27 -19.40
C SER A 193 1.74 -2.32 -19.94
N LEU A 194 1.69 -1.09 -19.43
CA LEU A 194 0.76 -0.08 -19.91
C LEU A 194 0.98 0.27 -21.38
N LEU A 195 2.24 0.39 -21.78
CA LEU A 195 2.58 0.64 -23.19
C LEU A 195 2.14 -0.51 -24.09
N TYR A 196 2.41 -1.75 -23.68
CA TYR A 196 2.00 -2.94 -24.44
C TYR A 196 0.48 -3.03 -24.59
N GLU A 197 -0.28 -2.84 -23.51
CA GLU A 197 -1.74 -2.86 -23.56
C GLU A 197 -2.30 -1.68 -24.37
N SER A 198 -1.69 -0.49 -24.27
CA SER A 198 -2.07 0.66 -25.10
C SER A 198 -1.85 0.42 -26.59
N LEU A 199 -0.73 -0.19 -26.97
CA LEU A 199 -0.46 -0.54 -28.39
C LEU A 199 -1.48 -1.56 -28.93
N ARG A 200 -1.88 -2.54 -28.10
CA ARG A 200 -2.94 -3.50 -28.46
C ARG A 200 -4.29 -2.82 -28.63
N PHE A 201 -4.62 -1.89 -27.74
CA PHE A 201 -5.85 -1.12 -27.82
C PHE A 201 -5.90 -0.26 -29.10
N PHE A 202 -4.84 0.50 -29.39
CA PHE A 202 -4.77 1.35 -30.59
C PHE A 202 -4.62 0.58 -31.90
N ALA A 203 -4.30 -0.70 -31.86
CA ALA A 203 -4.42 -1.56 -33.04
C ALA A 203 -5.88 -1.83 -33.44
N GLN A 204 -6.84 -1.66 -32.50
CA GLN A 204 -8.26 -1.91 -32.71
C GLN A 204 -9.06 -0.61 -32.82
N VAL A 205 -8.65 0.44 -32.08
CA VAL A 205 -9.34 1.73 -32.01
C VAL A 205 -8.43 2.82 -32.58
N PRO A 206 -8.82 3.54 -33.64
CA PRO A 206 -8.03 4.65 -34.18
C PRO A 206 -7.77 5.72 -33.11
N VAL A 207 -6.54 6.23 -33.06
CA VAL A 207 -6.13 7.27 -32.08
C VAL A 207 -6.99 8.53 -32.18
N THR A 208 -7.41 8.90 -33.40
CA THR A 208 -8.27 10.04 -33.67
C THR A 208 -9.65 9.87 -33.02
N ASP A 209 -10.23 8.69 -33.17
CA ASP A 209 -11.56 8.37 -32.64
C ASP A 209 -11.54 8.30 -31.13
N PHE A 210 -10.42 7.82 -30.56
CA PHE A 210 -10.21 7.83 -29.11
C PHE A 210 -10.07 9.27 -28.58
N LEU A 211 -9.21 10.10 -29.16
CA LEU A 211 -8.92 11.43 -28.62
C LEU A 211 -10.09 12.42 -28.81
N PHE A 212 -10.77 12.37 -29.94
CA PHE A 212 -11.82 13.32 -30.31
C PHE A 212 -13.23 12.75 -30.25
N GLY A 213 -13.38 11.48 -29.90
CA GLY A 213 -14.68 10.86 -29.71
C GLY A 213 -15.45 11.52 -28.56
N THR A 214 -16.75 11.78 -28.79
CA THR A 214 -17.65 12.48 -27.86
C THR A 214 -18.49 11.54 -27.01
N ARG A 215 -18.35 10.22 -27.18
CA ARG A 215 -19.09 9.20 -26.44
C ARG A 215 -18.14 8.22 -25.76
N TRP A 216 -18.41 7.96 -24.51
CA TRP A 216 -17.72 6.96 -23.72
C TRP A 216 -18.68 5.90 -23.22
N ASN A 217 -18.64 4.71 -23.80
CA ASN A 217 -19.45 3.57 -23.37
C ASN A 217 -18.69 2.27 -23.63
N ALA A 218 -17.77 1.94 -22.71
CA ALA A 218 -16.91 0.77 -22.81
C ALA A 218 -17.65 -0.55 -22.55
N GLN A 219 -18.83 -0.52 -21.88
CA GLN A 219 -19.49 -1.72 -21.40
C GLN A 219 -20.51 -2.30 -22.38
N THR A 220 -21.24 -1.47 -23.12
CA THR A 220 -22.36 -1.91 -23.97
C THR A 220 -22.13 -1.69 -25.45
N SER A 221 -21.58 -0.54 -25.87
CA SER A 221 -21.41 -0.21 -27.31
C SER A 221 -19.95 -0.13 -27.76
N ALA A 222 -18.99 -0.39 -26.89
CA ALA A 222 -17.54 -0.32 -27.19
C ALA A 222 -17.13 1.02 -27.84
N GLU A 223 -17.75 2.12 -27.43
CA GLU A 223 -17.39 3.48 -27.84
C GLU A 223 -16.36 4.05 -26.86
N PHE A 224 -15.19 4.44 -27.36
CA PHE A 224 -14.03 4.84 -26.56
C PHE A 224 -13.59 6.29 -26.84
N GLY A 225 -14.52 7.25 -26.76
CA GLY A 225 -14.19 8.67 -26.92
C GLY A 225 -13.66 9.27 -25.59
N ALA A 226 -12.46 9.80 -25.56
CA ALA A 226 -11.83 10.35 -24.37
C ALA A 226 -12.29 11.75 -23.99
N LEU A 227 -12.88 12.50 -24.93
CA LEU A 227 -13.28 13.90 -24.73
C LEU A 227 -14.21 14.11 -23.52
N PRO A 228 -15.24 13.29 -23.29
CA PRO A 228 -16.11 13.41 -22.10
C PRO A 228 -15.36 13.19 -20.79
N LEU A 229 -14.34 12.32 -20.77
CA LEU A 229 -13.52 12.05 -19.57
C LEU A 229 -12.68 13.27 -19.21
N PHE A 230 -12.00 13.88 -20.17
CA PHE A 230 -11.25 15.11 -19.96
C PHE A 230 -12.13 16.27 -19.49
N PHE A 231 -13.27 16.46 -20.16
CA PHE A 231 -14.21 17.49 -19.77
C PHE A 231 -14.78 17.28 -18.36
N GLY A 232 -15.19 16.06 -18.04
CA GLY A 232 -15.66 15.69 -16.71
C GLY A 232 -14.60 15.91 -15.62
N THR A 233 -13.37 15.51 -15.88
CA THR A 233 -12.23 15.72 -14.96
C THR A 233 -11.98 17.20 -14.73
N PHE A 234 -11.96 18.00 -15.80
CA PHE A 234 -11.73 19.44 -15.70
C PHE A 234 -12.86 20.14 -14.93
N MET A 235 -14.11 19.79 -15.20
CA MET A 235 -15.27 20.33 -14.50
C MET A 235 -15.23 20.01 -13.00
N ILE A 236 -14.96 18.75 -12.62
CA ILE A 236 -14.86 18.33 -11.22
C ILE A 236 -13.69 19.05 -10.55
N ALA A 237 -12.54 19.17 -11.21
CA ALA A 237 -11.38 19.89 -10.70
C ALA A 237 -11.66 21.38 -10.45
N LEU A 238 -12.37 22.04 -11.36
CA LEU A 238 -12.79 23.44 -11.18
C LEU A 238 -13.69 23.61 -9.96
N ILE A 239 -14.70 22.76 -9.80
CA ILE A 239 -15.59 22.80 -8.63
C ILE A 239 -14.80 22.57 -7.34
N ALA A 240 -13.92 21.57 -7.35
CA ALA A 240 -13.07 21.26 -6.19
C ALA A 240 -12.15 22.43 -5.81
N MET A 241 -11.51 23.05 -6.78
CA MET A 241 -10.61 24.19 -6.55
C MET A 241 -11.38 25.45 -6.12
N PHE A 242 -12.59 25.66 -6.66
CA PHE A 242 -13.43 26.79 -6.24
C PHE A 242 -13.82 26.71 -4.76
N VAL A 243 -13.91 25.50 -4.21
CA VAL A 243 -14.15 25.28 -2.78
C VAL A 243 -12.84 25.25 -1.99
N ALA A 244 -11.86 24.47 -2.45
CA ALA A 244 -10.63 24.22 -1.69
C ALA A 244 -9.70 25.44 -1.60
N ALA A 245 -9.55 26.18 -2.69
CA ALA A 245 -8.58 27.28 -2.72
C ALA A 245 -8.96 28.42 -1.74
N PRO A 246 -10.19 28.99 -1.74
CA PRO A 246 -10.52 30.03 -0.79
C PRO A 246 -10.51 29.52 0.66
N ILE A 247 -11.12 28.38 0.93
CA ILE A 247 -11.21 27.84 2.31
C ILE A 247 -9.81 27.49 2.83
N GLY A 248 -8.99 26.80 2.04
CA GLY A 248 -7.63 26.40 2.41
C GLY A 248 -6.71 27.58 2.61
N LEU A 249 -6.77 28.60 1.72
CA LEU A 249 -5.98 29.83 1.84
C LEU A 249 -6.37 30.63 3.08
N PHE A 250 -7.67 30.87 3.31
CA PHE A 250 -8.10 31.59 4.51
C PHE A 250 -7.80 30.84 5.80
N ALA A 251 -7.89 29.49 5.78
CA ALA A 251 -7.47 28.68 6.91
C ALA A 251 -5.95 28.84 7.19
N ALA A 252 -5.13 28.83 6.16
CA ALA A 252 -3.68 29.05 6.28
C ALA A 252 -3.35 30.44 6.83
N ILE A 253 -3.94 31.50 6.27
CA ILE A 253 -3.77 32.87 6.74
C ILE A 253 -4.19 33.00 8.21
N TYR A 254 -5.35 32.44 8.57
CA TYR A 254 -5.80 32.48 9.96
C TYR A 254 -4.84 31.76 10.89
N LEU A 255 -4.40 30.56 10.55
CA LEU A 255 -3.51 29.75 11.38
C LEU A 255 -2.10 30.34 11.47
N SER A 256 -1.60 30.94 10.38
CA SER A 256 -0.27 31.56 10.34
C SER A 256 -0.23 32.89 11.09
N GLU A 257 -1.22 33.76 10.87
CA GLU A 257 -1.13 35.16 11.28
C GLU A 257 -2.02 35.56 12.49
N TYR A 258 -3.18 34.90 12.65
CA TYR A 258 -4.19 35.32 13.63
C TYR A 258 -4.37 34.34 14.78
N ALA A 259 -4.12 33.06 14.56
CA ALA A 259 -4.42 32.04 15.55
C ALA A 259 -3.48 32.07 16.75
N SER A 260 -4.01 31.84 17.94
CA SER A 260 -3.19 31.64 19.13
C SER A 260 -2.29 30.39 18.98
N VAL A 261 -1.14 30.39 19.69
CA VAL A 261 -0.22 29.23 19.71
C VAL A 261 -0.96 27.92 20.08
N ARG A 262 -1.94 28.02 20.98
CA ARG A 262 -2.74 26.87 21.41
C ARG A 262 -3.65 26.38 20.27
N THR A 263 -4.34 27.29 19.58
CA THR A 263 -5.20 26.96 18.43
C THR A 263 -4.40 26.31 17.30
N ARG A 264 -3.25 26.89 16.94
CA ARG A 264 -2.36 26.35 15.89
C ARG A 264 -1.87 24.94 16.23
N ARG A 265 -1.51 24.69 17.51
CA ARG A 265 -1.04 23.37 17.97
C ARG A 265 -2.06 22.25 17.78
N TYR A 266 -3.36 22.53 17.88
CA TYR A 266 -4.41 21.53 17.70
C TYR A 266 -4.95 21.48 16.28
N MET A 267 -5.13 22.62 15.63
CA MET A 267 -5.74 22.69 14.30
C MET A 267 -4.82 22.17 13.19
N LYS A 268 -3.51 22.44 13.27
CA LYS A 268 -2.57 21.97 12.24
C LYS A 268 -2.53 20.41 12.16
N PRO A 269 -2.33 19.68 13.26
CA PRO A 269 -2.42 18.21 13.21
C PRO A 269 -3.79 17.68 12.79
N LEU A 270 -4.88 18.37 13.12
CA LEU A 270 -6.22 17.97 12.70
C LEU A 270 -6.36 18.04 11.18
N LEU A 271 -5.88 19.11 10.55
CA LEU A 271 -5.85 19.22 9.08
C LEU A 271 -4.96 18.16 8.44
N GLU A 272 -3.79 17.87 9.03
CA GLU A 272 -2.89 16.81 8.56
C GLU A 272 -3.53 15.42 8.68
N MET A 273 -4.30 15.17 9.74
CA MET A 273 -5.06 13.92 9.90
C MET A 273 -6.14 13.77 8.82
N LEU A 274 -6.84 14.85 8.46
CA LEU A 274 -7.80 14.83 7.36
C LEU A 274 -7.13 14.42 6.04
N ALA A 275 -5.94 14.95 5.75
CA ALA A 275 -5.16 14.57 4.57
C ALA A 275 -4.76 13.08 4.56
N GLY A 276 -4.63 12.47 5.73
CA GLY A 276 -4.27 11.05 5.90
C GLY A 276 -5.42 10.07 5.70
N ILE A 277 -6.67 10.52 5.60
CA ILE A 277 -7.82 9.65 5.38
C ILE A 277 -7.78 9.08 3.95
N PRO A 278 -7.90 7.74 3.76
CA PRO A 278 -7.92 7.14 2.44
C PRO A 278 -9.00 7.75 1.54
N THR A 279 -8.66 8.09 0.29
CA THR A 279 -9.58 8.72 -0.66
C THR A 279 -10.87 7.93 -0.90
N VAL A 280 -10.80 6.60 -0.79
CA VAL A 280 -11.97 5.70 -0.90
C VAL A 280 -13.01 6.01 0.17
N VAL A 281 -12.60 6.35 1.40
CA VAL A 281 -13.51 6.71 2.50
C VAL A 281 -14.27 8.00 2.16
N TYR A 282 -13.58 8.99 1.62
CA TYR A 282 -14.22 10.22 1.12
C TYR A 282 -15.21 9.95 -0.01
N GLY A 283 -14.85 9.05 -0.94
CA GLY A 283 -15.75 8.65 -2.03
C GLY A 283 -17.02 7.95 -1.53
N PHE A 284 -16.87 7.08 -0.52
CA PHE A 284 -18.01 6.41 0.11
C PHE A 284 -18.91 7.39 0.87
N PHE A 285 -18.33 8.32 1.61
CA PHE A 285 -19.06 9.42 2.27
C PHE A 285 -19.78 10.32 1.25
N ALA A 286 -19.11 10.62 0.12
CA ALA A 286 -19.70 11.36 -0.98
C ALA A 286 -21.00 10.69 -1.48
N LEU A 287 -20.95 9.38 -1.72
CA LEU A 287 -22.07 8.62 -2.26
C LEU A 287 -23.24 8.51 -1.28
N LEU A 288 -22.95 8.27 0.01
CA LEU A 288 -23.98 8.01 1.01
C LEU A 288 -24.58 9.26 1.65
N VAL A 289 -23.82 10.34 1.76
CA VAL A 289 -24.24 11.54 2.52
C VAL A 289 -24.36 12.77 1.63
N ILE A 290 -23.30 13.10 0.88
CA ILE A 290 -23.27 14.35 0.11
C ILE A 290 -24.16 14.27 -1.12
N ALA A 291 -24.12 13.16 -1.86
CA ALA A 291 -24.90 13.03 -3.10
C ALA A 291 -26.42 13.07 -2.86
N PRO A 292 -26.99 12.39 -1.85
CA PRO A 292 -28.40 12.57 -1.49
C PRO A 292 -28.73 14.00 -1.04
N GLY A 293 -27.84 14.66 -0.30
CA GLY A 293 -28.00 16.05 0.12
C GLY A 293 -28.03 17.04 -1.07
N VAL A 294 -27.08 16.89 -1.99
CA VAL A 294 -27.05 17.70 -3.24
C VAL A 294 -28.30 17.46 -4.08
N ARG A 295 -28.75 16.20 -4.17
CA ARG A 295 -30.02 15.88 -4.86
C ARG A 295 -31.21 16.56 -4.18
N ALA A 296 -31.35 16.48 -2.87
CA ALA A 296 -32.43 17.11 -2.13
C ALA A 296 -32.44 18.65 -2.33
N ALA A 297 -31.24 19.26 -2.28
CA ALA A 297 -31.10 20.70 -2.55
C ALA A 297 -31.49 21.06 -3.98
N ALA A 298 -31.11 20.27 -4.99
CA ALA A 298 -31.47 20.50 -6.38
C ALA A 298 -33.00 20.40 -6.60
N LEU A 299 -33.63 19.40 -5.97
CA LEU A 299 -35.11 19.26 -6.02
C LEU A 299 -35.80 20.43 -5.31
N GLY A 300 -35.28 20.88 -4.18
CA GLY A 300 -35.82 22.06 -3.47
C GLY A 300 -35.71 23.35 -4.30
N ILE A 301 -34.55 23.58 -4.93
CA ILE A 301 -34.37 24.72 -5.83
C ILE A 301 -35.32 24.65 -7.04
N ASN A 302 -35.43 23.49 -7.67
CA ASN A 302 -36.35 23.30 -8.79
C ASN A 302 -37.81 23.60 -8.40
N SER A 303 -38.25 23.11 -7.25
CA SER A 303 -39.62 23.37 -6.76
C SER A 303 -39.86 24.86 -6.48
N LEU A 304 -38.86 25.55 -5.91
CA LEU A 304 -38.92 27.00 -5.70
C LEU A 304 -39.03 27.77 -7.03
N LEU A 305 -38.15 27.45 -8.01
CA LEU A 305 -38.12 28.13 -9.30
C LEU A 305 -39.44 27.94 -10.09
N ILE A 306 -40.01 26.75 -10.01
CA ILE A 306 -41.31 26.45 -10.61
C ILE A 306 -42.44 27.23 -9.90
N ASN A 307 -42.43 27.25 -8.56
CA ASN A 307 -43.49 27.93 -7.78
C ASN A 307 -43.50 29.45 -7.97
N ILE A 308 -42.31 30.06 -8.16
CA ILE A 308 -42.20 31.51 -8.45
C ILE A 308 -42.35 31.84 -9.95
N GLY A 309 -42.63 30.84 -10.79
CA GLY A 309 -42.88 31.01 -12.21
C GLY A 309 -41.68 31.36 -13.09
N VAL A 310 -40.44 31.11 -12.58
CA VAL A 310 -39.21 31.38 -13.34
C VAL A 310 -38.98 30.31 -14.41
N THR A 311 -39.34 29.06 -14.12
CA THR A 311 -39.22 27.94 -15.07
C THR A 311 -40.49 27.07 -15.01
N SER A 312 -40.83 26.44 -16.14
CA SER A 312 -41.94 25.46 -16.21
C SER A 312 -41.47 24.04 -16.01
N GLU A 313 -40.14 23.79 -16.11
CA GLU A 313 -39.51 22.47 -16.00
C GLU A 313 -38.33 22.49 -15.03
N PRO A 314 -37.94 21.34 -14.48
CA PRO A 314 -36.76 21.24 -13.60
C PRO A 314 -35.50 21.72 -14.31
N PHE A 315 -34.86 22.74 -13.79
CA PHE A 315 -33.62 23.34 -14.35
C PHE A 315 -32.37 22.56 -13.94
N LEU A 316 -32.33 22.07 -12.70
CA LEU A 316 -31.19 21.34 -12.17
C LEU A 316 -31.38 19.82 -12.29
N ALA A 317 -30.38 19.13 -12.84
CA ALA A 317 -30.39 17.68 -12.88
C ALA A 317 -30.17 17.11 -11.47
N ALA A 318 -31.18 16.45 -10.91
CA ALA A 318 -31.16 15.90 -9.55
C ALA A 318 -30.65 14.46 -9.53
N GLN A 319 -29.50 14.19 -10.15
CA GLN A 319 -28.88 12.85 -10.11
C GLN A 319 -27.90 12.71 -8.92
N PRO A 320 -27.90 11.55 -8.21
CA PRO A 320 -27.01 11.35 -7.09
C PRO A 320 -25.53 11.30 -7.49
N THR A 321 -25.21 10.85 -8.71
CA THR A 321 -23.85 10.80 -9.26
C THR A 321 -23.49 12.06 -10.06
N SER A 322 -23.71 13.23 -9.46
CA SER A 322 -23.43 14.50 -10.14
C SER A 322 -21.98 14.94 -9.96
N ALA A 323 -21.43 15.62 -10.97
CA ALA A 323 -20.12 16.25 -10.91
C ALA A 323 -20.00 17.27 -9.76
N LEU A 324 -21.11 17.93 -9.40
CA LEU A 324 -21.16 18.84 -8.28
C LEU A 324 -20.90 18.15 -6.95
N ALA A 325 -21.57 17.01 -6.69
CA ALA A 325 -21.34 16.23 -5.47
C ALA A 325 -19.88 15.72 -5.38
N ALA A 326 -19.37 15.19 -6.49
CA ALA A 326 -17.98 14.72 -6.58
C ALA A 326 -16.99 15.89 -6.35
N GLY A 327 -17.20 17.03 -7.00
CA GLY A 327 -16.34 18.20 -6.89
C GLY A 327 -16.35 18.83 -5.49
N LEU A 328 -17.51 18.87 -4.81
CA LEU A 328 -17.59 19.36 -3.43
C LEU A 328 -16.80 18.50 -2.47
N VAL A 329 -16.94 17.17 -2.54
CA VAL A 329 -16.19 16.26 -1.66
C VAL A 329 -14.69 16.28 -1.97
N MET A 330 -14.34 16.29 -3.25
CA MET A 330 -12.94 16.44 -3.67
C MET A 330 -12.36 17.78 -3.19
N GLY A 331 -13.16 18.86 -3.21
CA GLY A 331 -12.79 20.16 -2.64
C GLY A 331 -12.45 20.07 -1.15
N VAL A 332 -13.31 19.43 -0.35
CA VAL A 332 -13.06 19.22 1.08
C VAL A 332 -11.79 18.39 1.31
N MET A 333 -11.56 17.36 0.51
CA MET A 333 -10.37 16.52 0.59
C MET A 333 -9.06 17.29 0.27
N VAL A 334 -9.13 18.28 -0.63
CA VAL A 334 -7.98 19.08 -1.07
C VAL A 334 -7.69 20.25 -0.12
N ILE A 335 -8.66 20.71 0.70
CA ILE A 335 -8.45 21.82 1.67
C ILE A 335 -7.18 21.66 2.51
N PRO A 336 -6.87 20.50 3.15
CA PRO A 336 -5.67 20.34 3.95
C PRO A 336 -4.38 20.58 3.16
N PHE A 337 -4.33 20.11 1.91
CA PHE A 337 -3.17 20.30 1.03
C PHE A 337 -2.96 21.78 0.67
N VAL A 338 -4.05 22.46 0.28
CA VAL A 338 -4.01 23.89 -0.03
C VAL A 338 -3.61 24.68 1.21
N SER A 339 -4.18 24.36 2.38
CA SER A 339 -3.86 25.04 3.63
C SER A 339 -2.40 24.84 4.05
N SER A 340 -1.89 23.61 3.96
CA SER A 340 -0.50 23.30 4.32
C SER A 340 0.49 23.99 3.38
N LEU A 341 0.27 23.89 2.06
CA LEU A 341 1.12 24.54 1.07
C LEU A 341 1.11 26.07 1.23
N SER A 342 -0.06 26.65 1.47
CA SER A 342 -0.20 28.09 1.70
C SER A 342 0.49 28.54 3.01
N ASP A 343 0.38 27.76 4.11
CA ASP A 343 1.09 28.03 5.37
C ASP A 343 2.61 28.05 5.14
N ASP A 344 3.13 27.08 4.37
CA ASP A 344 4.57 27.00 4.05
C ASP A 344 5.03 28.23 3.23
N VAL A 345 4.26 28.63 2.22
CA VAL A 345 4.57 29.82 1.39
C VAL A 345 4.49 31.10 2.21
N ILE A 346 3.46 31.27 3.04
CA ILE A 346 3.33 32.44 3.93
C ILE A 346 4.51 32.53 4.90
N ASN A 347 4.93 31.39 5.48
CA ASN A 347 6.06 31.37 6.42
C ASN A 347 7.43 31.54 5.72
N ALA A 348 7.53 31.32 4.41
CA ALA A 348 8.76 31.55 3.64
C ALA A 348 9.09 33.02 3.41
N VAL A 349 8.12 33.95 3.59
CA VAL A 349 8.32 35.36 3.47
C VAL A 349 9.22 35.84 4.63
N PRO A 350 10.37 36.54 4.35
CA PRO A 350 11.30 37.01 5.37
C PRO A 350 10.63 37.94 6.39
N GLN A 351 10.88 37.70 7.67
CA GLN A 351 10.30 38.47 8.76
C GLN A 351 10.67 39.98 8.65
N THR A 352 11.85 40.30 8.10
CA THR A 352 12.31 41.66 7.87
C THR A 352 11.37 42.50 6.98
N LEU A 353 10.74 41.86 5.98
CA LEU A 353 9.76 42.55 5.12
C LEU A 353 8.48 42.88 5.88
N ARG A 354 8.03 41.95 6.72
CA ARG A 354 6.86 42.14 7.59
C ARG A 354 7.10 43.25 8.61
N ASP A 355 8.26 43.22 9.27
CA ASP A 355 8.64 44.24 10.24
C ASP A 355 8.78 45.63 9.60
N ALA A 356 9.31 45.71 8.36
CA ALA A 356 9.36 46.94 7.59
C ALA A 356 7.97 47.50 7.27
N ALA A 357 7.02 46.64 6.88
CA ALA A 357 5.64 47.08 6.64
C ALA A 357 4.98 47.63 7.91
N PHE A 358 5.16 46.95 9.05
CA PHE A 358 4.64 47.42 10.33
C PHE A 358 5.30 48.73 10.76
N ALA A 359 6.60 48.91 10.51
CA ALA A 359 7.31 50.15 10.78
C ALA A 359 6.79 51.35 9.93
N MET A 360 6.28 51.04 8.72
CA MET A 360 5.61 52.05 7.86
C MET A 360 4.15 52.29 8.24
N GLY A 361 3.64 51.64 9.31
CA GLY A 361 2.30 51.82 9.82
C GLY A 361 1.23 50.94 9.18
N ALA A 362 1.63 49.93 8.41
CA ALA A 362 0.68 48.98 7.82
C ALA A 362 0.01 48.11 8.89
N THR A 363 -1.28 47.84 8.73
CA THR A 363 -2.01 46.87 9.54
C THR A 363 -1.66 45.43 9.13
N LYS A 364 -1.93 44.45 9.99
CA LYS A 364 -1.73 43.02 9.64
C LYS A 364 -2.41 42.64 8.32
N SER A 365 -3.63 43.10 8.11
CA SER A 365 -4.40 42.80 6.89
C SER A 365 -3.77 43.39 5.63
N GLU A 366 -3.22 44.61 5.74
CA GLU A 366 -2.52 45.28 4.63
C GLU A 366 -1.19 44.56 4.33
N THR A 367 -0.44 44.21 5.36
CA THR A 367 0.81 43.44 5.21
C THR A 367 0.58 42.12 4.48
N ILE A 368 -0.45 41.36 4.87
CA ILE A 368 -0.79 40.06 4.22
C ILE A 368 -1.20 40.23 2.75
N LYS A 369 -1.81 41.35 2.40
CA LYS A 369 -2.25 41.60 1.02
C LYS A 369 -1.15 42.15 0.10
N GLN A 370 -0.15 42.83 0.65
CA GLN A 370 0.87 43.55 -0.12
C GLN A 370 2.22 42.85 -0.13
N ILE A 371 2.51 42.04 0.85
CA ILE A 371 3.74 41.25 1.02
C ILE A 371 3.45 39.75 0.90
#